data_884c764e537b2c8d685852a757e3ec94
#
_entry.id   884c764e537b2c8d685852a757e3ec94
#
_cell.length_a   1.000
_cell.length_b   1.000
_cell.length_c   1.000
_cell.angle_alpha   90.00
_cell.angle_beta   90.00
_cell.angle_gamma   90.00
#
_symmetry.space_group_name_H-M   'P 1'
#
loop_
_entity.id
_entity.type
_entity.pdbx_description
1 polymer ?
#
loop_
_entity_poly.entity_id
_entity_poly.type
_entity_poly.pdbx_seq_one_letter_code
_entity_poly.pdbx_strand_id
1 'polypeptide(L)'
;ERKTIPWSVMGLFACFTYSGVLVFVPILMTSLGIGTMASWFFIAFALVIVVTRPWVGRAYDNLGPDYLIYPGYVVYIIGLVALAFSTSALWIIVSGAVIGLGYGAIAPAFQTLGVQAAKPERAGAATATYFWSLDIGVGLGSLLLSLAIESLGFTGMYLLNAGVALVALVAAVQADNLADVDGKVTE
;
A
#
# COMPACT_ATOMS: atom_id res chain seq x y z
N GLU A 1 -1.62 14.01 16.01
CA GLU A 1 -1.66 13.11 17.17
C GLU A 1 -0.38 12.26 17.24
N ARG A 2 0.42 12.43 18.31
CA ARG A 2 1.76 11.81 18.40
C ARG A 2 1.73 10.27 18.40
N LYS A 3 0.72 9.67 19.02
CA LYS A 3 0.61 8.21 19.11
C LYS A 3 0.24 7.55 17.77
N THR A 4 -0.35 8.31 16.86
CA THR A 4 -0.72 7.86 15.52
C THR A 4 0.46 7.92 14.54
N ILE A 5 1.53 8.68 14.86
CA ILE A 5 2.67 8.93 13.94
C ILE A 5 3.30 7.64 13.40
N PRO A 6 3.62 6.60 14.20
CA PRO A 6 4.24 5.38 13.66
C PRO A 6 3.38 4.73 12.57
N TRP A 7 2.09 4.59 12.83
CA TRP A 7 1.13 4.01 11.88
C TRP A 7 0.90 4.90 10.66
N SER A 8 0.96 6.23 10.85
CA SER A 8 0.91 7.20 9.76
C SER A 8 2.12 7.12 8.85
N VAL A 9 3.31 6.88 9.40
CA VAL A 9 4.53 6.66 8.60
C VAL A 9 4.41 5.38 7.77
N MET A 10 3.87 4.30 8.34
CA MET A 10 3.61 3.07 7.57
C MET A 10 2.57 3.31 6.47
N GLY A 11 1.51 4.06 6.75
CA GLY A 11 0.53 4.51 5.78
C GLY A 11 1.13 5.37 4.67
N LEU A 12 2.08 6.26 5.01
CA LEU A 12 2.82 7.07 4.04
C LEU A 12 3.59 6.19 3.04
N PHE A 13 4.33 5.18 3.51
CA PHE A 13 5.05 4.26 2.63
C PHE A 13 4.09 3.44 1.75
N ALA A 14 2.97 2.99 2.30
CA ALA A 14 1.95 2.29 1.53
C ALA A 14 1.38 3.20 0.42
N CYS A 15 1.09 4.47 0.72
CA CYS A 15 0.60 5.43 -0.27
C CYS A 15 1.67 5.93 -1.23
N PHE A 16 2.92 6.02 -0.78
CA PHE A 16 4.06 6.27 -1.67
C PHE A 16 4.10 5.23 -2.79
N THR A 17 4.08 3.94 -2.42
CA THR A 17 4.11 2.86 -3.40
C THR A 17 2.83 2.79 -4.24
N TYR A 18 1.68 3.10 -3.64
CA TYR A 18 0.40 3.18 -4.36
C TYR A 18 0.37 4.30 -5.40
N SER A 19 1.09 5.41 -5.19
CA SER A 19 1.19 6.48 -6.19
C SER A 19 1.78 5.99 -7.51
N GLY A 20 2.73 5.04 -7.45
CA GLY A 20 3.28 4.36 -8.62
C GLY A 20 2.21 3.63 -9.45
N VAL A 21 1.23 3.07 -8.77
CA VAL A 21 0.09 2.42 -9.44
C VAL A 21 -0.89 3.45 -9.97
N LEU A 22 -1.30 4.40 -9.13
CA LEU A 22 -2.33 5.38 -9.46
C LEU A 22 -1.96 6.28 -10.65
N VAL A 23 -0.73 6.78 -10.64
CA VAL A 23 -0.26 7.77 -11.62
C VAL A 23 0.35 7.11 -12.86
N PHE A 24 1.15 6.07 -12.68
CA PHE A 24 2.00 5.57 -13.77
C PHE A 24 1.42 4.38 -14.54
N VAL A 25 0.42 3.68 -14.04
CA VAL A 25 -0.25 2.61 -14.83
C VAL A 25 -0.92 3.16 -16.09
N PRO A 26 -1.70 4.27 -16.04
CA PRO A 26 -2.26 4.86 -17.26
C PRO A 26 -1.19 5.30 -18.26
N ILE A 27 -0.07 5.83 -17.76
CA ILE A 27 1.05 6.29 -18.60
C ILE A 27 1.74 5.07 -19.24
N LEU A 28 2.00 4.00 -18.48
CA LEU A 28 2.53 2.74 -19.00
C LEU A 28 1.63 2.17 -20.11
N MET A 29 0.33 2.08 -19.85
CA MET A 29 -0.61 1.53 -20.84
C MET A 29 -0.71 2.41 -22.08
N THR A 30 -0.60 3.72 -21.94
CA THR A 30 -0.55 4.64 -23.08
C THR A 30 0.74 4.45 -23.88
N SER A 31 1.89 4.28 -23.24
CA SER A 31 3.17 4.03 -23.92
C SER A 31 3.19 2.70 -24.69
N LEU A 32 2.39 1.72 -24.25
CA LEU A 32 2.18 0.44 -24.94
C LEU A 32 1.10 0.50 -26.04
N GLY A 33 0.49 1.66 -26.29
CA GLY A 33 -0.58 1.81 -27.27
C GLY A 33 -1.96 1.24 -26.84
N ILE A 34 -2.13 0.90 -25.57
CA ILE A 34 -3.35 0.29 -24.99
C ILE A 34 -3.98 1.18 -23.89
N GLY A 35 -3.74 2.47 -23.94
CA GLY A 35 -4.21 3.44 -22.91
C GLY A 35 -5.72 3.44 -22.69
N THR A 36 -6.53 3.13 -23.70
CA THR A 36 -7.98 2.98 -23.59
C THR A 36 -8.42 1.87 -22.62
N MET A 37 -7.54 0.91 -22.35
CA MET A 37 -7.79 -0.20 -21.42
C MET A 37 -7.39 0.09 -19.97
N ALA A 38 -6.83 1.27 -19.67
CA ALA A 38 -6.40 1.63 -18.31
C ALA A 38 -7.56 1.57 -17.30
N SER A 39 -8.79 1.89 -17.73
CA SER A 39 -9.97 1.78 -16.88
C SER A 39 -10.21 0.35 -16.39
N TRP A 40 -9.93 -0.67 -17.18
CA TRP A 40 -10.11 -2.07 -16.80
C TRP A 40 -9.15 -2.50 -15.69
N PHE A 41 -7.93 -1.92 -15.65
CA PHE A 41 -7.02 -2.12 -14.52
C PHE A 41 -7.64 -1.63 -13.21
N PHE A 42 -8.15 -0.40 -13.20
CA PHE A 42 -8.75 0.17 -11.99
C PHE A 42 -10.07 -0.51 -11.60
N ILE A 43 -10.83 -1.00 -12.58
CA ILE A 43 -12.03 -1.81 -12.31
C ILE A 43 -11.63 -3.12 -11.63
N ALA A 44 -10.64 -3.84 -12.15
CA ALA A 44 -10.16 -5.09 -11.55
C ALA A 44 -9.60 -4.84 -10.14
N PHE A 45 -8.75 -3.81 -9.97
CA PHE A 45 -8.21 -3.37 -8.70
C PHE A 45 -9.31 -3.07 -7.66
N ALA A 46 -10.28 -2.22 -8.02
CA ALA A 46 -11.36 -1.81 -7.13
C ALA A 46 -12.33 -2.98 -6.82
N LEU A 47 -12.65 -3.80 -7.82
CA LEU A 47 -13.54 -4.95 -7.66
C LEU A 47 -12.97 -5.94 -6.63
N VAL A 48 -11.68 -6.25 -6.73
CA VAL A 48 -11.02 -7.14 -5.76
C VAL A 48 -11.06 -6.55 -4.36
N ILE A 49 -10.78 -5.26 -4.18
CA ILE A 49 -10.88 -4.58 -2.87
C ILE A 49 -12.30 -4.72 -2.31
N VAL A 50 -13.32 -4.41 -3.11
CA VAL A 50 -14.73 -4.46 -2.67
C VAL A 50 -15.15 -5.88 -2.30
N VAL A 51 -14.83 -6.84 -3.16
CA VAL A 51 -15.19 -8.25 -2.94
C VAL A 51 -14.49 -8.82 -1.71
N THR A 52 -13.22 -8.51 -1.52
CA THR A 52 -12.45 -9.06 -0.39
C THR A 52 -12.70 -8.36 0.95
N ARG A 53 -13.32 -7.17 0.94
CA ARG A 53 -13.56 -6.37 2.15
C ARG A 53 -14.20 -7.13 3.33
N PRO A 54 -15.25 -7.97 3.13
CA PRO A 54 -15.85 -8.71 4.24
C PRO A 54 -14.91 -9.74 4.88
N TRP A 55 -14.03 -10.35 4.08
CA TRP A 55 -13.04 -11.32 4.59
C TRP A 55 -11.89 -10.62 5.29
N VAL A 56 -11.42 -9.51 4.73
CA VAL A 56 -10.37 -8.65 5.33
C VAL A 56 -10.84 -8.14 6.70
N GLY A 57 -12.08 -7.63 6.81
CA GLY A 57 -12.63 -7.17 8.10
C GLY A 57 -12.69 -8.28 9.13
N ARG A 58 -13.24 -9.45 8.77
CA ARG A 58 -13.32 -10.59 9.69
C ARG A 58 -11.93 -11.12 10.10
N ALA A 59 -10.98 -11.15 9.18
CA ALA A 59 -9.62 -11.57 9.48
C ALA A 59 -8.95 -10.58 10.45
N TYR A 60 -9.16 -9.27 10.27
CA TYR A 60 -8.67 -8.25 11.19
C TYR A 60 -9.23 -8.46 12.62
N ASP A 61 -10.54 -8.67 12.73
CA ASP A 61 -11.22 -8.80 14.02
C ASP A 61 -10.87 -10.11 14.75
N ASN A 62 -10.63 -11.20 14.01
CA ASN A 62 -10.42 -12.55 14.59
C ASN A 62 -8.94 -12.91 14.77
N LEU A 63 -8.06 -12.46 13.84
CA LEU A 63 -6.66 -12.88 13.79
C LEU A 63 -5.68 -11.74 14.12
N GLY A 64 -6.18 -10.51 14.13
CA GLY A 64 -5.37 -9.32 14.38
C GLY A 64 -4.77 -8.70 13.11
N PRO A 65 -4.18 -7.49 13.25
CA PRO A 65 -3.68 -6.70 12.12
C PRO A 65 -2.52 -7.37 11.38
N ASP A 66 -1.65 -8.11 12.07
CA ASP A 66 -0.42 -8.68 11.50
C ASP A 66 -0.72 -9.75 10.45
N TYR A 67 -1.77 -10.53 10.68
CA TYR A 67 -2.27 -11.52 9.71
C TYR A 67 -2.79 -10.90 8.40
N LEU A 68 -3.00 -9.60 8.38
CA LEU A 68 -3.39 -8.86 7.16
C LEU A 68 -2.22 -8.08 6.57
N ILE A 69 -1.44 -7.43 7.43
CA ILE A 69 -0.36 -6.53 7.00
C ILE A 69 0.74 -7.34 6.30
N TYR A 70 1.25 -8.40 6.93
CA TYR A 70 2.38 -9.14 6.37
C TYR A 70 2.05 -9.86 5.07
N PRO A 71 1.02 -10.74 4.99
CA PRO A 71 0.67 -11.36 3.72
C PRO A 71 0.14 -10.35 2.71
N GLY A 72 -0.52 -9.27 3.16
CA GLY A 72 -0.95 -8.17 2.30
C GLY A 72 0.22 -7.52 1.56
N TYR A 73 1.31 -7.19 2.27
CA TYR A 73 2.53 -6.66 1.63
C TYR A 73 3.17 -7.67 0.68
N VAL A 74 3.25 -8.94 1.04
CA VAL A 74 3.82 -9.98 0.15
C VAL A 74 3.03 -10.04 -1.16
N VAL A 75 1.70 -10.09 -1.09
CA VAL A 75 0.83 -10.10 -2.28
C VAL A 75 0.96 -8.81 -3.07
N TYR A 76 1.02 -7.67 -2.39
CA TYR A 76 1.21 -6.35 -3.01
C TYR A 76 2.53 -6.25 -3.78
N ILE A 77 3.64 -6.70 -3.18
CA ILE A 77 4.98 -6.73 -3.80
C ILE A 77 4.97 -7.65 -5.03
N ILE A 78 4.37 -8.84 -4.92
CA ILE A 78 4.22 -9.76 -6.07
C ILE A 78 3.47 -9.06 -7.21
N GLY A 79 2.40 -8.34 -6.92
CA GLY A 79 1.65 -7.56 -7.90
C GLY A 79 2.47 -6.47 -8.57
N LEU A 80 3.28 -5.72 -7.81
CA LEU A 80 4.18 -4.69 -8.34
C LEU A 80 5.28 -5.28 -9.23
N VAL A 81 5.88 -6.40 -8.82
CA VAL A 81 6.87 -7.12 -9.62
C VAL A 81 6.24 -7.67 -10.91
N ALA A 82 5.04 -8.26 -10.82
CA ALA A 82 4.30 -8.71 -12.00
C ALA A 82 4.00 -7.55 -12.96
N LEU A 83 3.64 -6.38 -12.42
CA LEU A 83 3.41 -5.17 -13.20
C LEU A 83 4.69 -4.67 -13.89
N ALA A 84 5.85 -4.76 -13.23
CA ALA A 84 7.16 -4.37 -13.77
C ALA A 84 7.52 -5.10 -15.08
N PHE A 85 7.09 -6.36 -15.20
CA PHE A 85 7.36 -7.20 -16.38
C PHE A 85 6.15 -7.33 -17.31
N SER A 86 5.10 -6.56 -17.08
CA SER A 86 3.87 -6.64 -17.87
C SER A 86 4.03 -6.00 -19.25
N THR A 87 3.73 -6.77 -20.32
CA THR A 87 3.80 -6.34 -21.71
C THR A 87 2.46 -6.35 -22.43
N SER A 88 1.41 -6.91 -21.82
CA SER A 88 0.08 -7.02 -22.39
C SER A 88 -1.00 -6.46 -21.47
N ALA A 89 -2.11 -6.00 -22.08
CA ALA A 89 -3.24 -5.45 -21.30
C ALA A 89 -3.78 -6.44 -20.27
N LEU A 90 -3.95 -7.71 -20.64
CA LEU A 90 -4.46 -8.74 -19.74
C LEU A 90 -3.52 -8.92 -18.52
N TRP A 91 -2.21 -8.98 -18.77
CA TRP A 91 -1.23 -9.15 -17.71
C TRP A 91 -1.22 -7.96 -16.75
N ILE A 92 -1.32 -6.74 -17.27
CA ILE A 92 -1.45 -5.51 -16.46
C ILE A 92 -2.72 -5.55 -15.61
N ILE A 93 -3.88 -5.93 -16.19
CA ILE A 93 -5.15 -6.02 -15.47
C ILE A 93 -5.10 -7.07 -14.35
N VAL A 94 -4.51 -8.24 -14.61
CA VAL A 94 -4.31 -9.29 -13.60
C VAL A 94 -3.40 -8.80 -12.48
N SER A 95 -2.30 -8.11 -12.82
CA SER A 95 -1.44 -7.46 -11.82
C SER A 95 -2.21 -6.47 -10.96
N GLY A 96 -3.16 -5.72 -11.56
CA GLY A 96 -4.05 -4.81 -10.86
C GLY A 96 -4.93 -5.52 -9.82
N ALA A 97 -5.47 -6.68 -10.16
CA ALA A 97 -6.25 -7.51 -9.23
C ALA A 97 -5.39 -7.99 -8.05
N VAL A 98 -4.16 -8.44 -8.31
CA VAL A 98 -3.21 -8.87 -7.26
C VAL A 98 -2.80 -7.70 -6.37
N ILE A 99 -2.49 -6.54 -6.96
CA ILE A 99 -2.17 -5.30 -6.22
C ILE A 99 -3.36 -4.88 -5.36
N GLY A 100 -4.59 -4.94 -5.90
CA GLY A 100 -5.82 -4.62 -5.19
C GLY A 100 -6.06 -5.51 -3.97
N LEU A 101 -5.76 -6.81 -4.08
CA LEU A 101 -5.85 -7.76 -2.97
C LEU A 101 -4.89 -7.38 -1.83
N GLY A 102 -3.63 -7.10 -2.13
CA GLY A 102 -2.63 -6.72 -1.14
C GLY A 102 -2.91 -5.35 -0.52
N TYR A 103 -3.08 -4.32 -1.34
CA TYR A 103 -3.32 -2.95 -0.87
C TYR A 103 -4.64 -2.82 -0.11
N GLY A 104 -5.67 -3.55 -0.54
CA GLY A 104 -6.98 -3.59 0.12
C GLY A 104 -6.96 -4.16 1.54
N ALA A 105 -5.94 -4.95 1.88
CA ALA A 105 -5.70 -5.42 3.24
C ALA A 105 -4.86 -4.42 4.05
N ILE A 106 -3.78 -3.87 3.48
CA ILE A 106 -2.80 -3.03 4.16
C ILE A 106 -3.39 -1.67 4.57
N ALA A 107 -4.01 -0.95 3.65
CA ALA A 107 -4.43 0.43 3.86
C ALA A 107 -5.45 0.59 5.01
N PRO A 108 -6.54 -0.21 5.09
CA PRO A 108 -7.48 -0.11 6.21
C PRO A 108 -6.89 -0.61 7.52
N ALA A 109 -5.95 -1.57 7.50
CA ALA A 109 -5.29 -2.05 8.72
C ALA A 109 -4.49 -0.93 9.40
N PHE A 110 -3.65 -0.21 8.65
CA PHE A 110 -2.90 0.92 9.22
C PHE A 110 -3.78 2.08 9.64
N GLN A 111 -4.87 2.36 8.92
CA GLN A 111 -5.84 3.38 9.33
C GLN A 111 -6.46 3.03 10.67
N THR A 112 -6.89 1.78 10.85
CA THR A 112 -7.50 1.30 12.09
C THR A 112 -6.52 1.38 13.25
N LEU A 113 -5.29 0.88 13.07
CA LEU A 113 -4.22 0.95 14.07
C LEU A 113 -3.89 2.41 14.46
N GLY A 114 -3.81 3.29 13.47
CA GLY A 114 -3.55 4.71 13.69
C GLY A 114 -4.63 5.39 14.53
N VAL A 115 -5.90 5.06 14.31
CA VAL A 115 -7.03 5.60 15.09
C VAL A 115 -7.09 4.96 16.47
N GLN A 116 -6.90 3.64 16.58
CA GLN A 116 -6.92 2.91 17.86
C GLN A 116 -5.79 3.33 18.81
N ALA A 117 -4.63 3.78 18.28
CA ALA A 117 -3.52 4.28 19.07
C ALA A 117 -3.83 5.60 19.81
N ALA A 118 -4.85 6.34 19.39
CA ALA A 118 -5.27 7.59 20.00
C ALA A 118 -6.38 7.38 21.04
N LYS A 119 -6.53 8.36 21.95
CA LYS A 119 -7.70 8.39 22.84
C LYS A 119 -8.99 8.64 22.04
N PRO A 120 -10.15 8.10 22.47
CA PRO A 120 -11.42 8.27 21.75
C PRO A 120 -11.76 9.74 21.44
N GLU A 121 -11.47 10.67 22.38
CA GLU A 121 -11.73 12.11 22.22
C GLU A 121 -10.84 12.73 21.13
N ARG A 122 -9.76 12.06 20.73
CA ARG A 122 -8.79 12.51 19.74
C ARG A 122 -8.82 11.70 18.43
N ALA A 123 -9.81 10.84 18.26
CA ALA A 123 -9.96 10.00 17.05
C ALA A 123 -10.00 10.82 15.75
N GLY A 124 -10.66 12.00 15.77
CA GLY A 124 -10.66 12.92 14.63
C GLY A 124 -9.27 13.47 14.29
N ALA A 125 -8.46 13.83 15.29
CA ALA A 125 -7.09 14.29 15.09
C ALA A 125 -6.18 13.15 14.59
N ALA A 126 -6.38 11.93 15.08
CA ALA A 126 -5.67 10.74 14.62
C ALA A 126 -5.97 10.46 13.13
N THR A 127 -7.25 10.47 12.77
CA THR A 127 -7.71 10.31 11.39
C THR A 127 -7.11 11.37 10.48
N ALA A 128 -7.14 12.65 10.89
CA ALA A 128 -6.53 13.73 10.12
C ALA A 128 -5.02 13.53 9.94
N THR A 129 -4.29 13.14 11.00
CA THR A 129 -2.85 12.85 10.94
C THR A 129 -2.56 11.73 9.95
N TYR A 130 -3.37 10.68 9.95
CA TYR A 130 -3.23 9.56 9.01
C TYR A 130 -3.46 10.03 7.56
N PHE A 131 -4.55 10.73 7.26
CA PHE A 131 -4.83 11.21 5.91
C PHE A 131 -3.77 12.17 5.39
N TRP A 132 -3.23 13.05 6.25
CA TRP A 132 -2.10 13.90 5.88
C TRP A 132 -0.88 13.08 5.42
N SER A 133 -0.60 11.97 6.10
CA SER A 133 0.50 11.10 5.71
C SER A 133 0.26 10.41 4.36
N LEU A 134 -0.99 10.07 4.04
CA LEU A 134 -1.37 9.50 2.75
C LEU A 134 -1.12 10.51 1.62
N ASP A 135 -1.57 11.75 1.79
CA ASP A 135 -1.40 12.81 0.80
C ASP A 135 0.07 13.11 0.54
N ILE A 136 0.88 13.20 1.60
CA ILE A 136 2.34 13.36 1.50
C ILE A 136 2.95 12.14 0.79
N GLY A 137 2.53 10.92 1.12
CA GLY A 137 2.99 9.69 0.49
C GLY A 137 2.73 9.68 -1.01
N VAL A 138 1.52 10.02 -1.44
CA VAL A 138 1.17 10.12 -2.87
C VAL A 138 1.96 11.22 -3.56
N GLY A 139 2.08 12.40 -2.95
CA GLY A 139 2.82 13.53 -3.51
C GLY A 139 4.31 13.24 -3.71
N LEU A 140 4.98 12.76 -2.65
CA LEU A 140 6.40 12.37 -2.72
C LEU A 140 6.63 11.18 -3.65
N GLY A 141 5.73 10.18 -3.60
CA GLY A 141 5.82 8.99 -4.43
C GLY A 141 5.72 9.34 -5.91
N SER A 142 4.73 10.15 -6.32
CA SER A 142 4.58 10.57 -7.71
C SER A 142 5.78 11.37 -8.21
N LEU A 143 6.34 12.26 -7.37
CA LEU A 143 7.51 13.06 -7.72
C LEU A 143 8.77 12.20 -7.88
N LEU A 144 9.08 11.37 -6.88
CA LEU A 144 10.33 10.58 -6.89
C LEU A 144 10.29 9.44 -7.92
N LEU A 145 9.13 8.80 -8.10
CA LEU A 145 8.97 7.77 -9.12
C LEU A 145 8.99 8.34 -10.55
N SER A 146 8.58 9.60 -10.76
CA SER A 146 8.73 10.24 -12.07
C SER A 146 10.20 10.40 -12.46
N LEU A 147 11.06 10.76 -11.50
CA LEU A 147 12.51 10.85 -11.74
C LEU A 147 13.13 9.46 -12.02
N ALA A 148 12.60 8.43 -11.34
CA ALA A 148 13.05 7.06 -11.56
C ALA A 148 12.69 6.55 -12.96
N ILE A 149 11.56 6.94 -13.53
CA ILE A 149 11.18 6.55 -14.91
C ILE A 149 12.18 7.09 -15.93
N GLU A 150 12.63 8.33 -15.78
CA GLU A 150 13.58 8.95 -16.74
C GLU A 150 14.91 8.17 -16.80
N SER A 151 15.36 7.59 -15.68
CA SER A 151 16.64 6.90 -15.60
C SER A 151 16.54 5.39 -15.76
N LEU A 152 15.46 4.75 -15.27
CA LEU A 152 15.32 3.31 -15.17
C LEU A 152 14.20 2.73 -16.04
N GLY A 153 13.39 3.60 -16.68
CA GLY A 153 12.19 3.19 -17.40
C GLY A 153 11.10 2.66 -16.45
N PHE A 154 9.98 2.21 -17.04
CA PHE A 154 8.85 1.69 -16.26
C PHE A 154 9.19 0.44 -15.44
N THR A 155 9.92 -0.51 -16.04
CA THR A 155 10.33 -1.74 -15.33
C THR A 155 11.16 -1.43 -14.10
N GLY A 156 12.19 -0.58 -14.25
CA GLY A 156 13.05 -0.20 -13.12
C GLY A 156 12.30 0.59 -12.05
N MET A 157 11.40 1.48 -12.45
CA MET A 157 10.55 2.24 -11.53
C MET A 157 9.64 1.33 -10.70
N TYR A 158 8.96 0.34 -11.32
CA TYR A 158 8.11 -0.60 -10.56
C TYR A 158 8.91 -1.55 -9.68
N LEU A 159 10.12 -1.97 -10.08
CA LEU A 159 11.01 -2.75 -9.22
C LEU A 159 11.51 -1.93 -8.03
N LEU A 160 11.87 -0.66 -8.24
CA LEU A 160 12.20 0.26 -7.15
C LEU A 160 11.01 0.43 -6.20
N ASN A 161 9.81 0.59 -6.75
CA ASN A 161 8.57 0.71 -5.99
C ASN A 161 8.28 -0.56 -5.15
N ALA A 162 8.52 -1.75 -5.72
CA ALA A 162 8.45 -3.02 -4.99
C ALA A 162 9.51 -3.10 -3.87
N GLY A 163 10.72 -2.58 -4.12
CA GLY A 163 11.78 -2.46 -3.11
C GLY A 163 11.38 -1.56 -1.94
N VAL A 164 10.75 -0.42 -2.21
CA VAL A 164 10.20 0.46 -1.15
C VAL A 164 9.10 -0.24 -0.36
N ALA A 165 8.22 -1.00 -1.01
CA ALA A 165 7.19 -1.80 -0.32
C ALA A 165 7.82 -2.89 0.57
N LEU A 166 8.93 -3.51 0.13
CA LEU A 166 9.67 -4.48 0.94
C LEU A 166 10.31 -3.83 2.17
N VAL A 167 10.90 -2.64 2.02
CA VAL A 167 11.44 -1.87 3.16
C VAL A 167 10.32 -1.52 4.14
N ALA A 168 9.15 -1.12 3.65
CA ALA A 168 7.99 -0.85 4.49
C ALA A 168 7.52 -2.10 5.25
N LEU A 169 7.51 -3.27 4.61
CA LEU A 169 7.21 -4.55 5.27
C LEU A 169 8.20 -4.86 6.39
N VAL A 170 9.51 -4.74 6.11
CA VAL A 170 10.55 -4.99 7.11
C VAL A 170 10.43 -4.03 8.30
N ALA A 171 10.15 -2.74 8.02
CA ALA A 171 9.93 -1.75 9.06
C ALA A 171 8.68 -2.05 9.92
N ALA A 172 7.60 -2.55 9.32
CA ALA A 172 6.41 -2.96 10.05
C ALA A 172 6.70 -4.14 10.99
N VAL A 173 7.41 -5.17 10.51
CA VAL A 173 7.83 -6.32 11.33
C VAL A 173 8.74 -5.90 12.49
N GLN A 174 9.65 -4.95 12.27
CA GLN A 174 10.53 -4.45 13.32
C GLN A 174 9.79 -3.63 14.38
N ALA A 175 8.82 -2.82 13.95
CA ALA A 175 8.01 -2.02 14.88
C ALA A 175 7.18 -2.90 15.81
N ASP A 176 6.63 -4.00 15.31
CA ASP A 176 5.86 -4.96 16.08
C ASP A 176 6.74 -5.71 17.10
N ASN A 177 7.91 -6.20 16.68
CA ASN A 177 8.86 -6.85 17.58
C ASN A 177 9.33 -5.94 18.73
N LEU A 178 9.48 -4.63 18.49
CA LEU A 178 9.88 -3.68 19.55
C LEU A 178 8.73 -3.44 20.54
N ALA A 179 7.49 -3.39 20.07
CA ALA A 179 6.32 -3.24 20.93
C ALA A 179 6.11 -4.47 21.85
N ASP A 180 6.38 -5.67 21.34
CA ASP A 180 6.29 -6.92 22.13
C ASP A 180 7.39 -7.03 23.21
N VAL A 181 8.58 -6.48 22.97
CA VAL A 181 9.68 -6.42 23.94
C VAL A 181 9.36 -5.44 25.07
N ASP A 182 8.85 -4.24 24.75
CA ASP A 182 8.50 -3.24 25.76
C ASP A 182 7.30 -3.70 26.63
N GLY A 183 6.34 -4.43 26.07
CA GLY A 183 5.23 -5.03 26.81
C GLY A 183 5.68 -6.05 27.85
N LYS A 184 6.71 -6.85 27.52
CA LYS A 184 7.26 -7.88 28.44
C LYS A 184 8.18 -7.34 29.56
N VAL A 185 8.67 -6.10 29.42
CA VAL A 185 9.52 -5.46 30.44
C VAL A 185 8.70 -4.75 31.52
N THR A 186 7.41 -4.49 31.24
CA THR A 186 6.49 -3.76 32.13
C THR A 186 5.57 -4.67 32.97
N GLU A 187 5.62 -5.99 32.79
CA GLU A 187 5.01 -7.04 33.66
C GLU A 187 6.04 -7.56 34.68
#